data_f266f4dd56355219bf02b2ddfb7a0d08
#
_entry.id   f266f4dd56355219bf02b2ddfb7a0d08
#
_cell.length_a   1.000
_cell.length_b   1.000
_cell.length_c   1.000
_cell.angle_alpha   90.00
_cell.angle_beta   90.00
_cell.angle_gamma   90.00
#
_symmetry.space_group_name_H-M   'P 1'
#
loop_
_entity.id
_entity.type
_entity.pdbx_description
1 polymer ?
#
loop_
_entity_poly.entity_id
_entity_poly.type
_entity_poly.pdbx_seq_one_letter_code
_entity_poly.pdbx_strand_id
1 'polypeptide(L)'
;MSKKEKRVTLIRFDQRRIRRLRPLARLVSGLLPWCGPLSLLAGCTAMALARLSLRQLLLELRMTELLVALALALPGIALHEIGHMVAAIADGCAVDEVGIYVCGWRVTSAYVSMDKHRNDRSGVQQALAGVRAESLYAGILLLLGAWNRPVFVATSVCHIFSITEQLLPLAQHDGEAALSARLGVESIAALAKITFAQPVRWRQLLHRGADGRRALVLLALVRWAGFLAILFVVLFAVFQVLVLFLC
;
A
#
# COMPACT_ATOMS: atom_id res chain seq x y z
N MET A 1 26.02 -9.45 11.53
CA MET A 1 25.23 -10.72 11.38
C MET A 1 23.81 -10.35 10.99
N SER A 2 23.39 -10.59 9.76
CA SER A 2 22.00 -10.38 9.32
C SER A 2 21.13 -11.45 10.02
N LYS A 3 20.23 -11.03 10.91
CA LYS A 3 19.21 -11.95 11.45
C LYS A 3 18.32 -12.38 10.28
N LYS A 4 18.36 -13.66 9.91
CA LYS A 4 17.49 -14.21 8.86
C LYS A 4 16.03 -14.03 9.26
N GLU A 5 15.25 -13.40 8.41
CA GLU A 5 13.79 -13.40 8.53
C GLU A 5 13.26 -14.81 8.46
N LYS A 6 12.38 -15.16 9.39
CA LYS A 6 11.69 -16.43 9.44
C LYS A 6 10.26 -16.26 8.96
N ARG A 7 9.86 -17.11 8.03
CA ARG A 7 8.50 -17.18 7.51
C ARG A 7 7.64 -18.05 8.44
N VAL A 8 6.53 -17.50 8.91
CA VAL A 8 5.57 -18.21 9.76
C VAL A 8 4.23 -18.26 9.04
N THR A 9 3.81 -19.44 8.60
CA THR A 9 2.53 -19.66 7.95
C THR A 9 1.43 -19.69 8.99
N LEU A 10 0.42 -18.83 8.81
CA LEU A 10 -0.76 -18.78 9.68
C LEU A 10 -1.88 -19.66 9.15
N ILE A 11 -2.12 -19.62 7.83
CA ILE A 11 -3.21 -20.34 7.18
C ILE A 11 -2.68 -20.94 5.86
N ARG A 12 -2.99 -22.21 5.62
CA ARG A 12 -2.82 -22.87 4.32
C ARG A 12 -4.18 -23.09 3.69
N PHE A 13 -4.26 -22.87 2.40
CA PHE A 13 -5.52 -22.94 1.68
C PHE A 13 -5.65 -24.21 0.86
N ASP A 14 -6.86 -24.80 0.87
CA ASP A 14 -7.25 -25.82 -0.07
C ASP A 14 -7.66 -25.19 -1.41
N GLN A 15 -6.91 -25.44 -2.45
CA GLN A 15 -7.13 -24.91 -3.79
C GLN A 15 -8.52 -25.21 -4.36
N ARG A 16 -9.12 -26.37 -3.96
CA ARG A 16 -10.48 -26.72 -4.40
C ARG A 16 -11.52 -25.78 -3.81
N ARG A 17 -11.36 -25.39 -2.54
CA ARG A 17 -12.27 -24.44 -1.86
C ARG A 17 -12.10 -23.04 -2.41
N ILE A 18 -10.88 -22.60 -2.64
CA ILE A 18 -10.57 -21.28 -3.21
C ILE A 18 -11.19 -21.13 -4.60
N ARG A 19 -11.10 -22.12 -5.47
CA ARG A 19 -11.71 -22.07 -6.80
C ARG A 19 -13.20 -21.81 -6.78
N ARG A 20 -13.93 -22.27 -5.75
CA ARG A 20 -15.37 -21.99 -5.57
C ARG A 20 -15.65 -20.53 -5.24
N LEU A 21 -14.71 -19.81 -4.66
CA LEU A 21 -14.83 -18.38 -4.33
C LEU A 21 -14.56 -17.47 -5.53
N ARG A 22 -14.07 -18.00 -6.66
CA ARG A 22 -13.69 -17.22 -7.84
C ARG A 22 -14.79 -16.29 -8.38
N PRO A 23 -16.06 -16.67 -8.48
CA PRO A 23 -17.11 -15.75 -8.94
C PRO A 23 -17.27 -14.55 -8.01
N LEU A 24 -17.29 -14.79 -6.70
CA LEU A 24 -17.36 -13.73 -5.69
C LEU A 24 -16.10 -12.84 -5.73
N ALA A 25 -14.93 -13.45 -5.83
CA ALA A 25 -13.67 -12.72 -5.93
C ALA A 25 -13.62 -11.81 -7.17
N ARG A 26 -14.15 -12.25 -8.31
CA ARG A 26 -14.27 -11.42 -9.52
C ARG A 26 -15.18 -10.22 -9.31
N LEU A 27 -16.32 -10.41 -8.67
CA LEU A 27 -17.24 -9.31 -8.35
C LEU A 27 -16.54 -8.28 -7.45
N VAL A 28 -15.95 -8.73 -6.34
CA VAL A 28 -15.26 -7.86 -5.38
C VAL A 28 -14.06 -7.15 -6.04
N SER A 29 -13.21 -7.89 -6.77
CA SER A 29 -12.05 -7.33 -7.48
C SER A 29 -12.46 -6.31 -8.54
N GLY A 30 -13.62 -6.47 -9.18
CA GLY A 30 -14.18 -5.51 -10.13
C GLY A 30 -14.69 -4.22 -9.48
N LEU A 31 -15.17 -4.29 -8.23
CA LEU A 31 -15.70 -3.15 -7.48
C LEU A 31 -14.60 -2.36 -6.74
N LEU A 32 -13.57 -3.02 -6.25
CA LEU A 32 -12.48 -2.41 -5.47
C LEU A 32 -11.84 -1.17 -6.13
N PRO A 33 -11.58 -1.13 -7.46
CA PRO A 33 -11.03 0.04 -8.13
C PRO A 33 -11.86 1.31 -7.97
N TRP A 34 -13.15 1.16 -7.75
CA TRP A 34 -14.09 2.27 -7.59
C TRP A 34 -14.38 2.53 -6.12
N CYS A 35 -14.71 1.48 -5.35
CA CYS A 35 -15.12 1.62 -3.95
C CYS A 35 -14.03 2.19 -3.06
N GLY A 36 -12.77 1.80 -3.26
CA GLY A 36 -11.64 2.30 -2.47
C GLY A 36 -11.48 3.83 -2.58
N PRO A 37 -11.17 4.36 -3.78
CA PRO A 37 -10.99 5.81 -3.96
C PRO A 37 -12.26 6.62 -3.64
N LEU A 38 -13.45 6.12 -4.00
CA LEU A 38 -14.71 6.82 -3.73
C LEU A 38 -15.00 6.90 -2.24
N SER A 39 -14.71 5.86 -1.45
CA SER A 39 -14.91 5.90 0.00
C SER A 39 -13.96 6.90 0.67
N LEU A 40 -12.69 6.96 0.24
CA LEU A 40 -11.75 7.97 0.73
C LEU A 40 -12.22 9.39 0.39
N LEU A 41 -12.64 9.61 -0.84
CA LEU A 41 -13.17 10.91 -1.27
C LEU A 41 -14.39 11.31 -0.45
N ALA A 42 -15.34 10.37 -0.25
CA ALA A 42 -16.53 10.61 0.57
C ALA A 42 -16.17 10.90 2.03
N GLY A 43 -15.21 10.16 2.60
CA GLY A 43 -14.72 10.38 3.96
C GLY A 43 -14.06 11.75 4.13
N CYS A 44 -13.16 12.12 3.21
CA CYS A 44 -12.53 13.45 3.21
C CYS A 44 -13.56 14.57 3.06
N THR A 45 -14.55 14.38 2.17
CA THR A 45 -15.63 15.35 1.98
C THR A 45 -16.49 15.50 3.25
N ALA A 46 -16.84 14.39 3.90
CA ALA A 46 -17.60 14.41 5.15
C ALA A 46 -16.85 15.16 6.26
N MET A 47 -15.54 14.92 6.39
CA MET A 47 -14.68 15.65 7.34
C MET A 47 -14.64 17.14 7.05
N ALA A 48 -14.53 17.52 5.78
CA ALA A 48 -14.53 18.92 5.36
C ALA A 48 -15.87 19.62 5.62
N LEU A 49 -16.99 18.95 5.32
CA LEU A 49 -18.33 19.46 5.58
C LEU A 49 -18.63 19.58 7.07
N ALA A 50 -18.15 18.66 7.89
CA ALA A 50 -18.27 18.71 9.34
C ALA A 50 -17.39 19.81 9.96
N ARG A 51 -16.54 20.50 9.16
CA ARG A 51 -15.58 21.52 9.60
C ARG A 51 -14.69 21.08 10.76
N LEU A 52 -14.43 19.79 10.86
CA LEU A 52 -13.61 19.23 11.91
C LEU A 52 -12.13 19.52 11.63
N SER A 53 -11.46 20.11 12.59
CA SER A 53 -10.03 20.33 12.52
C SER A 53 -9.30 19.03 12.86
N LEU A 54 -8.54 18.49 11.90
CA LEU A 54 -7.72 17.32 12.13
C LEU A 54 -6.76 17.53 13.31
N ARG A 55 -6.20 18.73 13.45
CA ARG A 55 -5.31 19.10 14.55
C ARG A 55 -6.04 18.96 15.90
N GLN A 56 -7.23 19.51 16.03
CA GLN A 56 -8.02 19.45 17.28
C GLN A 56 -8.34 18.00 17.63
N LEU A 57 -8.84 17.23 16.66
CA LEU A 57 -9.15 15.81 16.87
C LEU A 57 -7.94 15.00 17.33
N LEU A 58 -6.75 15.25 16.77
CA LEU A 58 -5.54 14.52 17.16
C LEU A 58 -5.00 14.98 18.52
N LEU A 59 -5.16 16.25 18.90
CA LEU A 59 -4.77 16.76 20.23
C LEU A 59 -5.71 16.28 21.35
N GLU A 60 -6.96 15.97 21.03
CA GLU A 60 -7.95 15.44 21.98
C GLU A 60 -7.79 13.93 22.25
N LEU A 61 -6.92 13.23 21.50
CA LEU A 61 -6.70 11.78 21.65
C LEU A 61 -6.14 11.46 23.03
N ARG A 62 -6.87 10.65 23.77
CA ARG A 62 -6.40 10.05 25.04
C ARG A 62 -5.55 8.82 24.74
N MET A 63 -4.72 8.42 25.71
CA MET A 63 -3.89 7.22 25.58
C MET A 63 -4.72 5.95 25.29
N THR A 64 -5.89 5.84 25.90
CA THR A 64 -6.83 4.74 25.65
C THR A 64 -7.33 4.70 24.23
N GLU A 65 -7.63 5.88 23.62
CA GLU A 65 -8.07 5.99 22.24
C GLU A 65 -6.94 5.68 21.26
N LEU A 66 -5.70 6.02 21.62
CA LEU A 66 -4.53 5.64 20.84
C LEU A 66 -4.36 4.11 20.79
N LEU A 67 -4.56 3.42 21.91
CA LEU A 67 -4.52 1.96 21.96
C LEU A 67 -5.66 1.34 21.11
N VAL A 68 -6.86 1.92 21.16
CA VAL A 68 -7.98 1.50 20.31
C VAL A 68 -7.66 1.77 18.84
N ALA A 69 -7.10 2.93 18.48
CA ALA A 69 -6.67 3.24 17.12
C ALA A 69 -5.65 2.22 16.60
N LEU A 70 -4.69 1.84 17.42
CA LEU A 70 -3.71 0.80 17.08
C LEU A 70 -4.38 -0.56 16.87
N ALA A 71 -5.34 -0.94 17.71
CA ALA A 71 -6.11 -2.17 17.53
C ALA A 71 -6.94 -2.15 16.25
N LEU A 72 -7.56 -1.00 15.92
CA LEU A 72 -8.30 -0.79 14.67
C LEU A 72 -7.40 -0.74 13.43
N ALA A 73 -6.10 -0.51 13.57
CA ALA A 73 -5.19 -0.58 12.42
C ALA A 73 -4.99 -2.03 11.94
N LEU A 74 -5.09 -3.04 12.80
CA LEU A 74 -4.88 -4.44 12.45
C LEU A 74 -5.87 -4.96 11.37
N PRO A 75 -7.19 -4.70 11.45
CA PRO A 75 -8.11 -5.06 10.39
C PRO A 75 -7.77 -4.45 9.03
N GLY A 76 -7.28 -3.21 8.99
CA GLY A 76 -6.88 -2.57 7.75
C GLY A 76 -5.69 -3.25 7.09
N ILE A 77 -4.68 -3.66 7.86
CA ILE A 77 -3.54 -4.46 7.39
C ILE A 77 -4.02 -5.81 6.85
N ALA A 78 -4.93 -6.47 7.58
CA ALA A 78 -5.50 -7.74 7.11
C ALA A 78 -6.30 -7.57 5.82
N LEU A 79 -7.09 -6.50 5.69
CA LEU A 79 -7.84 -6.18 4.47
C LEU A 79 -6.93 -5.88 3.29
N HIS A 80 -5.78 -5.25 3.51
CA HIS A 80 -4.75 -5.05 2.48
C HIS A 80 -4.33 -6.40 1.88
N GLU A 81 -3.90 -7.34 2.70
CA GLU A 81 -3.48 -8.68 2.24
C GLU A 81 -4.64 -9.47 1.60
N ILE A 82 -5.85 -9.36 2.16
CA ILE A 82 -7.06 -9.96 1.58
C ILE A 82 -7.34 -9.35 0.19
N GLY A 83 -7.09 -8.06 -0.01
CA GLY A 83 -7.22 -7.41 -1.31
C GLY A 83 -6.38 -8.11 -2.38
N HIS A 84 -5.10 -8.36 -2.12
CA HIS A 84 -4.21 -9.10 -3.01
C HIS A 84 -4.72 -10.52 -3.27
N MET A 85 -5.14 -11.22 -2.21
CA MET A 85 -5.67 -12.57 -2.31
C MET A 85 -6.94 -12.62 -3.19
N VAL A 86 -7.86 -11.69 -2.99
CA VAL A 86 -9.10 -11.60 -3.78
C VAL A 86 -8.80 -11.36 -5.26
N ALA A 87 -7.87 -10.46 -5.57
CA ALA A 87 -7.46 -10.18 -6.96
C ALA A 87 -6.81 -11.42 -7.61
N ALA A 88 -5.93 -12.12 -6.89
CA ALA A 88 -5.30 -13.34 -7.38
C ALA A 88 -6.33 -14.45 -7.65
N ILE A 89 -7.28 -14.69 -6.74
CA ILE A 89 -8.37 -15.66 -6.92
C ILE A 89 -9.25 -15.28 -8.12
N ALA A 90 -9.57 -13.99 -8.29
CA ALA A 90 -10.37 -13.50 -9.42
C ALA A 90 -9.72 -13.84 -10.76
N ASP A 91 -8.40 -13.67 -10.85
CA ASP A 91 -7.59 -13.99 -12.03
C ASP A 91 -7.36 -15.51 -12.20
N GLY A 92 -7.65 -16.31 -11.17
CA GLY A 92 -7.49 -17.76 -11.19
C GLY A 92 -6.11 -18.24 -10.81
N CYS A 93 -5.31 -17.37 -10.19
CA CYS A 93 -4.03 -17.75 -9.61
C CYS A 93 -4.23 -18.66 -8.41
N ALA A 94 -3.26 -19.56 -8.16
CA ALA A 94 -3.21 -20.30 -6.92
C ALA A 94 -2.83 -19.38 -5.76
N VAL A 95 -3.54 -19.53 -4.64
CA VAL A 95 -3.19 -18.90 -3.37
C VAL A 95 -2.90 -20.01 -2.37
N ASP A 96 -1.64 -20.13 -1.96
CA ASP A 96 -1.18 -21.27 -1.17
C ASP A 96 -1.29 -21.04 0.33
N GLU A 97 -0.81 -19.90 0.79
CA GLU A 97 -0.78 -19.60 2.22
C GLU A 97 -0.76 -18.10 2.52
N VAL A 98 -1.21 -17.76 3.72
CA VAL A 98 -1.06 -16.45 4.35
C VAL A 98 -0.23 -16.61 5.61
N GLY A 99 0.64 -15.67 5.87
CA GLY A 99 1.50 -15.70 7.04
C GLY A 99 2.13 -14.36 7.37
N ILE A 100 3.12 -14.42 8.23
CA ILE A 100 3.89 -13.27 8.68
C ILE A 100 5.39 -13.56 8.56
N TYR A 101 6.16 -12.51 8.27
CA TYR A 101 7.59 -12.54 8.43
C TYR A 101 7.98 -12.09 9.82
N VAL A 102 8.89 -12.83 10.46
CA VAL A 102 9.35 -12.57 11.82
C VAL A 102 10.88 -12.47 11.82
N CYS A 103 11.40 -11.38 12.38
CA CYS A 103 12.83 -11.18 12.60
C CYS A 103 13.11 -11.11 14.10
N GLY A 104 13.62 -12.22 14.65
CA GLY A 104 13.75 -12.38 16.10
C GLY A 104 12.38 -12.50 16.78
N TRP A 105 11.98 -11.52 17.60
CA TRP A 105 10.67 -11.42 18.24
C TRP A 105 9.71 -10.42 17.55
N ARG A 106 10.17 -9.73 16.49
CA ARG A 106 9.39 -8.70 15.79
C ARG A 106 8.71 -9.28 14.55
N VAL A 107 7.43 -9.01 14.41
CA VAL A 107 6.71 -9.20 13.13
C VAL A 107 7.12 -8.04 12.23
N THR A 108 7.63 -8.36 11.04
CA THR A 108 8.13 -7.37 10.08
C THR A 108 7.10 -7.04 9.01
N SER A 109 6.34 -8.04 8.53
CA SER A 109 5.26 -7.85 7.55
C SER A 109 4.33 -9.05 7.51
N ALA A 110 3.12 -8.86 7.00
CA ALA A 110 2.25 -9.92 6.54
C ALA A 110 2.62 -10.32 5.09
N TYR A 111 2.18 -11.48 4.64
CA TYR A 111 2.33 -11.90 3.25
C TYR A 111 1.22 -12.84 2.81
N VAL A 112 0.91 -12.81 1.53
CA VAL A 112 0.13 -13.81 0.82
C VAL A 112 1.03 -14.49 -0.21
N SER A 113 1.15 -15.82 -0.12
CA SER A 113 1.85 -16.61 -1.13
C SER A 113 0.88 -16.95 -2.24
N MET A 114 1.14 -16.44 -3.42
CA MET A 114 0.29 -16.62 -4.60
C MET A 114 1.12 -16.64 -5.87
N ASP A 115 0.60 -17.29 -6.91
CA ASP A 115 1.12 -17.14 -8.26
C ASP A 115 0.86 -15.71 -8.74
N LYS A 116 1.91 -15.04 -9.23
CA LYS A 116 1.79 -13.68 -9.72
C LYS A 116 1.74 -13.64 -11.25
N HIS A 117 0.76 -12.95 -11.79
CA HIS A 117 0.81 -12.51 -13.19
C HIS A 117 1.86 -11.39 -13.33
N ARG A 118 2.91 -11.67 -14.13
CA ARG A 118 4.10 -10.81 -14.13
C ARG A 118 4.03 -9.58 -15.04
N ASN A 119 3.33 -9.65 -16.16
CA ASN A 119 3.59 -8.69 -17.25
C ASN A 119 2.34 -8.21 -18.00
N ASP A 120 1.21 -8.02 -17.30
CA ASP A 120 -0.02 -7.60 -17.95
C ASP A 120 -0.89 -6.69 -17.06
N ARG A 121 -2.04 -6.32 -17.59
CA ARG A 121 -3.06 -5.55 -16.87
C ARG A 121 -3.49 -6.23 -15.56
N SER A 122 -3.50 -7.55 -15.54
CA SER A 122 -3.83 -8.36 -14.36
C SER A 122 -2.80 -8.18 -13.25
N GLY A 123 -1.50 -8.19 -13.57
CA GLY A 123 -0.42 -7.91 -12.61
C GLY A 123 -0.55 -6.55 -11.93
N VAL A 124 -0.94 -5.50 -12.69
CA VAL A 124 -1.22 -4.16 -12.13
C VAL A 124 -2.42 -4.21 -11.18
N GLN A 125 -3.48 -4.91 -11.57
CA GLN A 125 -4.69 -5.03 -10.74
C GLN A 125 -4.41 -5.77 -9.43
N GLN A 126 -3.66 -6.87 -9.49
CA GLN A 126 -3.23 -7.63 -8.31
C GLN A 126 -2.35 -6.77 -7.38
N ALA A 127 -1.38 -6.04 -7.94
CA ALA A 127 -0.47 -5.21 -7.15
C ALA A 127 -1.21 -4.08 -6.41
N LEU A 128 -2.21 -3.45 -7.02
CA LEU A 128 -2.95 -2.34 -6.41
C LEU A 128 -4.16 -2.78 -5.57
N ALA A 129 -4.47 -4.06 -5.52
CA ALA A 129 -5.67 -4.55 -4.86
C ALA A 129 -5.63 -4.36 -3.33
N GLY A 130 -4.45 -4.54 -2.71
CA GLY A 130 -4.23 -4.29 -1.28
C GLY A 130 -4.50 -2.83 -0.92
N VAL A 131 -3.85 -1.91 -1.63
CA VAL A 131 -4.04 -0.47 -1.45
C VAL A 131 -5.50 -0.05 -1.60
N ARG A 132 -6.23 -0.62 -2.57
CA ARG A 132 -7.66 -0.30 -2.78
C ARG A 132 -8.54 -0.82 -1.65
N ALA A 133 -8.27 -2.01 -1.14
CA ALA A 133 -9.01 -2.57 0.00
C ALA A 133 -8.75 -1.76 1.28
N GLU A 134 -7.51 -1.38 1.52
CA GLU A 134 -7.12 -0.51 2.64
C GLU A 134 -7.73 0.89 2.49
N SER A 135 -7.80 1.45 1.27
CA SER A 135 -8.45 2.73 0.98
C SER A 135 -9.95 2.70 1.29
N LEU A 136 -10.63 1.59 1.00
CA LEU A 136 -12.04 1.41 1.36
C LEU A 136 -12.22 1.48 2.89
N TYR A 137 -11.38 0.77 3.63
CA TYR A 137 -11.41 0.77 5.08
C TYR A 137 -11.11 2.15 5.67
N ALA A 138 -10.06 2.82 5.21
CA ALA A 138 -9.69 4.16 5.65
C ALA A 138 -10.83 5.18 5.38
N GLY A 139 -11.48 5.10 4.22
CA GLY A 139 -12.60 5.95 3.87
C GLY A 139 -13.81 5.75 4.79
N ILE A 140 -14.15 4.49 5.12
CA ILE A 140 -15.21 4.18 6.09
C ILE A 140 -14.87 4.75 7.47
N LEU A 141 -13.63 4.61 7.92
CA LEU A 141 -13.19 5.18 9.19
C LEU A 141 -13.30 6.72 9.21
N LEU A 142 -12.95 7.40 8.11
CA LEU A 142 -13.15 8.86 8.01
C LEU A 142 -14.63 9.25 8.08
N LEU A 143 -15.52 8.50 7.42
CA LEU A 143 -16.96 8.73 7.52
C LEU A 143 -17.44 8.58 8.97
N LEU A 144 -16.99 7.55 9.67
CA LEU A 144 -17.32 7.36 11.10
C LEU A 144 -16.70 8.47 11.96
N GLY A 145 -15.51 8.93 11.62
CA GLY A 145 -14.81 10.01 12.30
C GLY A 145 -15.50 11.36 12.16
N ALA A 146 -16.23 11.58 11.06
CA ALA A 146 -17.02 12.80 10.83
C ALA A 146 -18.11 13.04 11.90
N TRP A 147 -18.47 12.04 12.68
CA TRP A 147 -19.33 12.17 13.87
C TRP A 147 -18.54 12.52 15.15
N ASN A 148 -17.43 13.23 15.02
CA ASN A 148 -16.58 13.67 16.13
C ASN A 148 -16.02 12.50 16.95
N ARG A 149 -15.45 11.51 16.27
CA ARG A 149 -14.80 10.34 16.87
C ARG A 149 -13.30 10.32 16.52
N PRO A 150 -12.45 10.94 17.34
CA PRO A 150 -11.03 11.14 17.02
C PRO A 150 -10.28 9.83 16.78
N VAL A 151 -10.65 8.75 17.44
CA VAL A 151 -10.04 7.43 17.25
C VAL A 151 -10.13 6.91 15.81
N PHE A 152 -11.28 7.10 15.14
CA PHE A 152 -11.45 6.67 13.76
C PHE A 152 -10.65 7.54 12.80
N VAL A 153 -10.58 8.85 13.07
CA VAL A 153 -9.77 9.78 12.28
C VAL A 153 -8.28 9.42 12.41
N ALA A 154 -7.79 9.20 13.64
CA ALA A 154 -6.40 8.81 13.86
C ALA A 154 -6.04 7.51 13.15
N THR A 155 -6.88 6.49 13.27
CA THR A 155 -6.68 5.22 12.56
C THR A 155 -6.66 5.41 11.04
N SER A 156 -7.60 6.20 10.50
CA SER A 156 -7.65 6.48 9.07
C SER A 156 -6.41 7.23 8.58
N VAL A 157 -5.91 8.20 9.33
CA VAL A 157 -4.66 8.92 9.01
C VAL A 157 -3.47 7.95 8.92
N CYS A 158 -3.36 7.00 9.86
CA CYS A 158 -2.33 5.96 9.80
C CYS A 158 -2.45 5.14 8.50
N HIS A 159 -3.68 4.75 8.10
CA HIS A 159 -3.89 4.01 6.85
C HIS A 159 -3.62 4.85 5.61
N ILE A 160 -3.98 6.13 5.59
CA ILE A 160 -3.66 7.03 4.46
C ILE A 160 -2.14 7.15 4.31
N PHE A 161 -1.41 7.21 5.41
CA PHE A 161 0.05 7.20 5.38
C PHE A 161 0.60 5.88 4.82
N SER A 162 0.10 4.73 5.31
CA SER A 162 0.44 3.40 4.80
C SER A 162 0.16 3.26 3.30
N ILE A 163 -1.04 3.66 2.85
CA ILE A 163 -1.43 3.67 1.44
C ILE A 163 -0.46 4.51 0.60
N THR A 164 -0.10 5.69 1.10
CA THR A 164 0.84 6.57 0.40
C THR A 164 2.21 5.94 0.28
N GLU A 165 2.70 5.32 1.36
CA GLU A 165 3.95 4.58 1.37
C GLU A 165 3.93 3.41 0.38
N GLN A 166 2.88 2.60 0.39
CA GLN A 166 2.73 1.45 -0.50
C GLN A 166 2.62 1.85 -1.98
N LEU A 167 2.08 3.02 -2.29
CA LEU A 167 2.02 3.55 -3.66
C LEU A 167 3.38 4.08 -4.16
N LEU A 168 4.32 4.35 -3.26
CA LEU A 168 5.65 4.75 -3.69
C LEU A 168 6.34 3.59 -4.41
N PRO A 169 6.99 3.82 -5.55
CA PRO A 169 7.67 2.78 -6.31
C PRO A 169 9.04 2.47 -5.70
N LEU A 170 9.03 2.19 -4.41
CA LEU A 170 10.19 1.74 -3.66
C LEU A 170 10.26 0.20 -3.69
N ALA A 171 11.43 -0.37 -3.42
CA ALA A 171 11.60 -1.81 -3.42
C ALA A 171 10.64 -2.50 -2.44
N GLN A 172 9.95 -3.53 -2.91
CA GLN A 172 9.00 -4.35 -2.15
C GLN A 172 7.65 -3.69 -1.84
N HIS A 173 7.32 -2.53 -2.46
CA HIS A 173 6.03 -1.88 -2.32
C HIS A 173 5.10 -2.23 -3.50
N ASP A 174 3.81 -2.09 -3.31
CA ASP A 174 2.78 -2.36 -4.33
C ASP A 174 2.90 -1.45 -5.54
N GLY A 175 3.28 -0.19 -5.33
CA GLY A 175 3.55 0.76 -6.40
C GLY A 175 4.69 0.33 -7.30
N GLU A 176 5.76 -0.28 -6.75
CA GLU A 176 6.84 -0.87 -7.53
C GLU A 176 6.34 -2.08 -8.33
N ALA A 177 5.57 -2.96 -7.69
CA ALA A 177 5.03 -4.14 -8.34
C ALA A 177 4.07 -3.77 -9.49
N ALA A 178 3.19 -2.79 -9.27
CA ALA A 178 2.27 -2.28 -10.28
C ALA A 178 3.00 -1.66 -11.48
N LEU A 179 4.01 -0.84 -11.20
CA LEU A 179 4.79 -0.19 -12.23
C LEU A 179 5.66 -1.20 -12.99
N SER A 180 6.23 -2.18 -12.30
CA SER A 180 6.99 -3.29 -12.90
C SER A 180 6.12 -4.11 -13.85
N ALA A 181 4.90 -4.49 -13.42
CA ALA A 181 3.93 -5.18 -14.25
C ALA A 181 3.51 -4.33 -15.48
N ARG A 182 3.28 -3.03 -15.29
CA ARG A 182 2.91 -2.12 -16.38
C ARG A 182 4.00 -1.97 -17.43
N LEU A 183 5.26 -2.00 -17.02
CA LEU A 183 6.41 -1.85 -17.90
C LEU A 183 6.92 -3.19 -18.45
N GLY A 184 6.36 -4.32 -18.01
CA GLY A 184 6.80 -5.65 -18.42
C GLY A 184 8.22 -5.99 -17.92
N VAL A 185 8.63 -5.45 -16.78
CA VAL A 185 9.95 -5.68 -16.17
C VAL A 185 9.80 -6.46 -14.87
N GLU A 186 10.83 -7.23 -14.51
CA GLU A 186 10.78 -8.09 -13.32
C GLU A 186 10.78 -7.29 -12.01
N SER A 187 11.59 -6.24 -11.92
CA SER A 187 11.64 -5.30 -10.81
C SER A 187 12.31 -4.00 -11.23
N ILE A 188 11.62 -2.89 -11.02
CA ILE A 188 12.17 -1.55 -11.26
C ILE A 188 13.26 -1.22 -10.25
N ALA A 189 13.12 -1.64 -9.01
CA ALA A 189 14.12 -1.41 -7.96
C ALA A 189 15.42 -2.18 -8.26
N ALA A 190 15.33 -3.41 -8.75
CA ALA A 190 16.50 -4.18 -9.20
C ALA A 190 17.16 -3.51 -10.42
N LEU A 191 16.37 -3.08 -11.41
CA LEU A 191 16.85 -2.29 -12.54
C LEU A 191 17.54 -1.01 -12.09
N ALA A 192 16.98 -0.28 -11.13
CA ALA A 192 17.56 0.92 -10.58
C ALA A 192 18.92 0.66 -9.91
N LYS A 193 19.02 -0.37 -9.06
CA LYS A 193 20.31 -0.76 -8.45
C LYS A 193 21.38 -1.07 -9.51
N ILE A 194 21.03 -1.87 -10.51
CA ILE A 194 21.93 -2.23 -11.62
C ILE A 194 22.34 -0.98 -12.39
N THR A 195 21.40 -0.05 -12.61
CA THR A 195 21.64 1.16 -13.40
C THR A 195 22.55 2.14 -12.68
N PHE A 196 22.44 2.29 -11.36
CA PHE A 196 23.31 3.16 -10.58
C PHE A 196 24.70 2.56 -10.32
N ALA A 197 24.78 1.23 -10.17
CA ALA A 197 26.03 0.56 -9.88
C ALA A 197 26.89 0.27 -11.13
N GLN A 198 26.28 0.24 -12.32
CA GLN A 198 26.95 -0.16 -13.56
C GLN A 198 26.50 0.70 -14.76
N PRO A 199 27.16 1.83 -15.02
CA PRO A 199 26.78 2.74 -16.12
C PRO A 199 26.79 2.08 -17.51
N VAL A 200 27.52 0.99 -17.71
CA VAL A 200 27.54 0.23 -18.97
C VAL A 200 26.17 -0.36 -19.32
N ARG A 201 25.37 -0.74 -18.36
CA ARG A 201 24.03 -1.29 -18.59
C ARG A 201 22.96 -0.25 -18.95
N TRP A 202 23.20 1.03 -18.67
CA TRP A 202 22.36 2.12 -19.19
C TRP A 202 22.28 2.10 -20.71
N ARG A 203 23.40 1.84 -21.38
CA ARG A 203 23.47 1.73 -22.84
C ARG A 203 22.60 0.58 -23.34
N GLN A 204 22.57 -0.56 -22.64
CA GLN A 204 21.73 -1.71 -23.02
C GLN A 204 20.24 -1.42 -22.85
N LEU A 205 19.82 -0.68 -21.81
CA LEU A 205 18.43 -0.23 -21.63
C LEU A 205 18.05 0.84 -22.67
N LEU A 206 18.96 1.75 -23.00
CA LEU A 206 18.77 2.74 -24.06
C LEU A 206 18.66 2.09 -25.45
N HIS A 207 19.35 0.96 -25.67
CA HIS A 207 19.26 0.19 -26.91
C HIS A 207 18.00 -0.67 -27.04
N ARG A 208 17.23 -0.88 -25.97
CA ARG A 208 15.91 -1.54 -26.02
C ARG A 208 14.80 -0.68 -26.63
N GLY A 209 15.13 0.43 -27.27
CA GLY A 209 14.20 1.26 -28.04
C GLY A 209 13.42 2.28 -27.19
N ALA A 210 12.28 2.74 -27.73
CA ALA A 210 11.45 3.78 -27.11
C ALA A 210 10.94 3.42 -25.71
N ASP A 211 10.64 2.14 -25.48
CA ASP A 211 10.07 1.65 -24.22
C ASP A 211 11.11 1.63 -23.07
N GLY A 212 12.38 1.30 -23.36
CA GLY A 212 13.46 1.37 -22.38
C GLY A 212 13.76 2.81 -21.96
N ARG A 213 13.70 3.78 -22.87
CA ARG A 213 13.87 5.22 -22.57
C ARG A 213 12.72 5.76 -21.75
N ARG A 214 11.48 5.42 -22.09
CA ARG A 214 10.29 5.80 -21.31
C ARG A 214 10.35 5.24 -19.88
N ALA A 215 10.73 3.98 -19.73
CA ALA A 215 10.91 3.35 -18.43
C ALA A 215 11.95 4.08 -17.56
N LEU A 216 13.09 4.50 -18.13
CA LEU A 216 14.14 5.25 -17.42
C LEU A 216 13.67 6.64 -17.01
N VAL A 217 12.98 7.37 -17.90
CA VAL A 217 12.42 8.70 -17.59
C VAL A 217 11.35 8.58 -16.51
N LEU A 218 10.45 7.61 -16.62
CA LEU A 218 9.41 7.37 -15.63
C LEU A 218 10.02 7.02 -14.27
N LEU A 219 11.04 6.17 -14.23
CA LEU A 219 11.77 5.82 -13.02
C LEU A 219 12.43 7.05 -12.36
N ALA A 220 13.07 7.91 -13.16
CA ALA A 220 13.66 9.14 -12.67
C ALA A 220 12.59 10.07 -12.09
N LEU A 221 11.50 10.30 -12.83
CA LEU A 221 10.39 11.15 -12.37
C LEU A 221 9.76 10.64 -11.08
N VAL A 222 9.51 9.34 -11.00
CA VAL A 222 8.91 8.71 -9.83
C VAL A 222 9.84 8.79 -8.62
N ARG A 223 11.15 8.59 -8.79
CA ARG A 223 12.12 8.77 -7.70
C ARG A 223 12.21 10.21 -7.22
N TRP A 224 12.19 11.17 -8.15
CA TRP A 224 12.16 12.58 -7.80
C TRP A 224 10.85 12.95 -7.08
N ALA A 225 9.70 12.48 -7.57
CA ALA A 225 8.41 12.69 -6.91
C ALA A 225 8.37 12.05 -5.52
N GLY A 226 8.88 10.83 -5.36
CA GLY A 226 9.00 10.17 -4.06
C GLY A 226 9.93 10.91 -3.09
N PHE A 227 11.09 11.36 -3.58
CA PHE A 227 12.01 12.16 -2.78
C PHE A 227 11.38 13.49 -2.35
N LEU A 228 10.70 14.20 -3.27
CA LEU A 228 10.00 15.44 -2.96
C LEU A 228 8.84 15.22 -1.97
N ALA A 229 8.10 14.13 -2.10
CA ALA A 229 7.03 13.78 -1.16
C ALA A 229 7.58 13.51 0.25
N ILE A 230 8.65 12.73 0.37
CA ILE A 230 9.32 12.49 1.66
C ILE A 230 9.85 13.79 2.24
N LEU A 231 10.53 14.61 1.43
CA LEU A 231 11.05 15.90 1.85
C LEU A 231 9.92 16.81 2.34
N PHE A 232 8.78 16.86 1.62
CA PHE A 232 7.61 17.63 2.03
C PHE A 232 7.04 17.14 3.37
N VAL A 233 6.91 15.82 3.58
CA VAL A 233 6.43 15.25 4.85
C VAL A 233 7.38 15.59 6.00
N VAL A 234 8.69 15.47 5.78
CA VAL A 234 9.70 15.81 6.79
C VAL A 234 9.65 17.31 7.13
N LEU A 235 9.62 18.18 6.11
CA LEU A 235 9.54 19.63 6.31
C LEU A 235 8.23 20.02 6.99
N PHE A 236 7.11 19.41 6.62
CA PHE A 236 5.83 19.63 7.27
C PHE A 236 5.85 19.18 8.73
N ALA A 237 6.41 18.03 9.05
CA ALA A 237 6.56 17.53 10.41
C ALA A 237 7.45 18.47 11.25
N VAL A 238 8.60 18.90 10.68
CA VAL A 238 9.49 19.88 11.34
C VAL A 238 8.76 21.21 11.56
N PHE A 239 8.03 21.70 10.56
CA PHE A 239 7.23 22.93 10.69
C PHE A 239 6.18 22.82 11.80
N GLN A 240 5.46 21.69 11.89
CA GLN A 240 4.48 21.44 12.96
C GLN A 240 5.14 21.43 14.35
N VAL A 241 6.31 20.79 14.47
CA VAL A 241 7.08 20.77 15.72
C VAL A 241 7.52 22.19 16.08
N LEU A 242 8.07 22.96 15.14
CA LEU A 242 8.46 24.37 15.37
C LEU A 242 7.29 25.24 15.79
N VAL A 243 6.13 25.10 15.16
CA VAL A 243 4.91 25.84 15.55
C VAL A 243 4.47 25.46 16.96
N LEU A 244 4.60 24.18 17.37
CA LEU A 244 4.28 23.75 18.72
C LEU A 244 5.24 24.28 19.80
N PHE A 245 6.49 24.59 19.44
CA PHE A 245 7.47 25.17 20.38
C PHE A 245 7.49 26.69 20.40
N LEU A 246 6.96 27.35 19.36
CA LEU A 246 6.97 28.82 19.24
C LEU A 246 5.62 29.47 19.57
N CYS A 247 4.55 28.70 19.70
CA CYS A 247 3.21 29.12 20.16
C CYS A 247 2.82 28.44 21.47
#